data_c08509e89f6570a2d14f2f8ab5bf57bc
#
_entry.id   c08509e89f6570a2d14f2f8ab5bf57bc
#
_cell.length_a   1.000
_cell.length_b   1.000
_cell.length_c   1.000
_cell.angle_alpha   90.00
_cell.angle_beta   90.00
_cell.angle_gamma   90.00
#
_symmetry.space_group_name_H-M   'P 1'
#
loop_
_entity.id
_entity.type
_entity.pdbx_description
1 polymer ?
#
loop_
_entity_poly.entity_id
_entity_poly.type
_entity_poly.pdbx_seq_one_letter_code
_entity_poly.pdbx_strand_id
1 'polypeptide(L)'
;MSKRIGRRTAVLQTPPSVLSFANIGGRMEGQGPLARYFDELCSDSFFGEKTWEKAESAMQRKVLQRALDQAGLKPGDLDCVLAGDLLNQCIGSSF
;
A
#
# COMPACT_ATOMS: atom_id res chain seq x y z
N MET A 1 6.05 -3.17 -24.08
CA MET A 1 7.43 -3.44 -23.71
C MET A 1 8.07 -2.23 -23.09
N SER A 2 9.12 -2.40 -22.33
CA SER A 2 9.82 -1.31 -21.66
C SER A 2 11.07 -0.91 -22.44
N LYS A 3 11.44 0.36 -22.32
CA LYS A 3 12.69 0.89 -22.85
C LYS A 3 13.52 1.40 -21.68
N ARG A 4 14.79 1.03 -21.65
CA ARG A 4 15.69 1.44 -20.59
C ARG A 4 16.33 2.77 -20.94
N ILE A 5 16.27 3.74 -20.04
CA ILE A 5 16.96 5.02 -20.17
C ILE A 5 18.02 5.07 -19.07
N GLY A 6 19.32 5.08 -19.49
CA GLY A 6 20.40 5.01 -18.53
C GLY A 6 20.44 3.66 -17.83
N ARG A 7 20.91 3.64 -16.58
CA ARG A 7 21.11 2.40 -15.83
C ARG A 7 19.93 2.00 -14.97
N ARG A 8 19.05 2.94 -14.60
CA ARG A 8 18.07 2.73 -13.54
C ARG A 8 16.65 3.11 -13.93
N THR A 9 16.44 3.54 -15.15
CA THR A 9 15.12 3.99 -15.59
C THR A 9 14.64 3.13 -16.73
N ALA A 10 13.43 2.60 -16.58
CA ALA A 10 12.72 1.92 -17.65
C ALA A 10 11.50 2.74 -18.02
N VAL A 11 11.33 2.98 -19.31
CA VAL A 11 10.14 3.67 -19.82
C VAL A 11 9.28 2.66 -20.54
N LEU A 12 8.02 2.58 -20.14
CA LEU A 12 7.09 1.65 -20.74
C LEU A 12 6.61 2.19 -22.08
N GLN A 13 6.64 1.34 -23.08
CA GLN A 13 6.20 1.70 -24.42
C GLN A 13 4.70 2.02 -24.43
N THR A 14 3.93 1.24 -23.68
CA THR A 14 2.52 1.50 -23.43
C THR A 14 2.35 1.77 -21.95
N PRO A 15 2.24 3.04 -21.55
CA PRO A 15 2.12 3.38 -20.13
C PRO A 15 0.87 2.75 -19.52
N PRO A 16 0.97 2.19 -18.31
CA PRO A 16 -0.19 1.65 -17.62
C PRO A 16 -1.09 2.77 -17.09
N SER A 17 -2.35 2.43 -16.91
CA SER A 17 -3.31 3.31 -16.25
C SER A 17 -3.50 2.86 -14.80
N VAL A 18 -3.78 3.82 -13.92
CA VAL A 18 -4.15 3.51 -12.53
C VAL A 18 -5.59 3.00 -12.54
N LEU A 19 -5.79 1.76 -12.11
CA LEU A 19 -7.12 1.16 -12.02
C LEU A 19 -7.84 1.52 -10.73
N SER A 20 -7.10 1.58 -9.63
CA SER A 20 -7.66 1.94 -8.34
C SER A 20 -6.54 2.42 -7.42
N PHE A 21 -6.94 3.02 -6.33
CA PHE A 21 -6.02 3.42 -5.27
C PHE A 21 -6.78 3.40 -3.95
N ALA A 22 -6.04 3.22 -2.85
CA ALA A 22 -6.62 3.21 -1.53
C ALA A 22 -5.62 3.76 -0.52
N ASN A 23 -6.14 4.28 0.57
CA ASN A 23 -5.31 4.77 1.66
C ASN A 23 -5.93 4.40 3.00
N ILE A 24 -5.06 4.18 3.99
CA ILE A 24 -5.44 3.93 5.37
C ILE A 24 -4.60 4.84 6.23
N GLY A 25 -5.24 5.54 7.14
CA GLY A 25 -4.59 6.41 8.10
C GLY A 25 -4.60 5.81 9.49
N GLY A 26 -3.60 6.18 10.28
CA GLY A 26 -3.51 5.79 11.68
C GLY A 26 -4.21 6.79 12.59
N ARG A 27 -3.97 6.61 13.88
CA ARG A 27 -4.61 7.43 14.92
C ARG A 27 -4.34 8.93 14.76
N MET A 28 -3.10 9.30 14.49
CA MET A 28 -2.75 10.72 14.38
C MET A 28 -3.38 11.37 13.16
N GLU A 29 -3.46 10.66 12.06
CA GLU A 29 -4.12 11.17 10.85
C GLU A 29 -5.62 11.36 11.09
N GLY A 30 -6.23 10.52 11.91
CA GLY A 30 -7.63 10.67 12.30
C GLY A 30 -7.92 11.93 13.10
N GLN A 31 -6.90 12.54 13.69
CA GLN A 31 -6.98 13.79 14.44
C GLN A 31 -6.56 15.00 13.61
N GLY A 32 -6.09 14.78 12.40
CA GLY A 32 -5.56 15.82 11.53
C GLY A 32 -6.61 16.38 10.57
N PRO A 33 -6.23 17.41 9.81
CA PRO A 33 -7.15 18.10 8.92
C PRO A 33 -7.60 17.27 7.71
N LEU A 34 -6.84 16.21 7.37
CA LEU A 34 -7.14 15.36 6.22
C LEU A 34 -7.87 14.08 6.59
N ALA A 35 -8.34 13.96 7.84
CA ALA A 35 -8.97 12.73 8.33
C ALA A 35 -10.10 12.23 7.42
N ARG A 36 -10.95 13.14 6.95
CA ARG A 36 -12.12 12.80 6.12
C ARG A 36 -11.76 12.29 4.73
N TYR A 37 -10.51 12.44 4.30
CA TYR A 37 -10.06 12.02 2.96
C TYR A 37 -9.47 10.62 2.94
N PHE A 38 -9.31 9.99 4.11
CA PHE A 38 -8.84 8.61 4.19
C PHE A 38 -9.99 7.65 3.92
N ASP A 39 -9.72 6.60 3.18
CA ASP A 39 -10.71 5.54 2.95
C ASP A 39 -11.05 4.80 4.23
N GLU A 40 -10.05 4.64 5.10
CA GLU A 40 -10.22 3.99 6.38
C GLU A 40 -9.26 4.61 7.40
N LEU A 41 -9.72 4.74 8.64
CA LEU A 41 -8.92 5.21 9.75
C LEU A 41 -8.97 4.16 10.86
N CYS A 42 -7.81 3.91 11.47
CA CYS A 42 -7.72 3.02 12.61
C CYS A 42 -7.23 3.80 13.82
N SER A 43 -8.03 3.81 14.89
CA SER A 43 -7.67 4.52 16.13
C SER A 43 -6.61 3.79 16.95
N ASP A 44 -6.42 2.50 16.71
CA ASP A 44 -5.39 1.71 17.37
C ASP A 44 -4.10 1.80 16.57
N SER A 45 -3.08 2.41 17.15
CA SER A 45 -1.76 2.57 16.50
C SER A 45 -1.09 1.23 16.18
N PHE A 46 -1.51 0.16 16.83
CA PHE A 46 -1.00 -1.19 16.57
C PHE A 46 -1.89 -1.99 15.62
N PHE A 47 -2.97 -1.43 15.14
CA PHE A 47 -3.90 -2.11 14.21
C PHE A 47 -4.35 -3.49 14.72
N GLY A 48 -4.58 -3.59 16.04
CA GLY A 48 -4.97 -4.84 16.67
C GLY A 48 -3.83 -5.84 16.88
N GLU A 49 -2.61 -5.46 16.53
CA GLU A 49 -1.45 -6.33 16.64
C GLU A 49 -0.63 -6.03 17.89
N LYS A 50 0.33 -6.91 18.19
CA LYS A 50 1.14 -6.80 19.41
C LYS A 50 2.46 -6.08 19.21
N THR A 51 2.92 -5.94 17.98
CA THR A 51 4.19 -5.29 17.67
C THR A 51 4.01 -4.28 16.56
N TRP A 52 4.94 -3.34 16.46
CA TRP A 52 4.93 -2.35 15.38
C TRP A 52 5.10 -3.00 14.00
N GLU A 53 5.93 -4.03 13.92
CA GLU A 53 6.17 -4.74 12.66
C GLU A 53 4.91 -5.44 12.16
N LYS A 54 4.19 -6.09 13.07
CA LYS A 54 2.92 -6.73 12.73
C LYS A 54 1.84 -5.71 12.40
N ALA A 55 1.85 -4.57 13.08
CA ALA A 55 0.93 -3.47 12.78
C ALA A 55 1.13 -2.96 11.36
N GLU A 56 2.38 -2.78 10.96
CA GLU A 56 2.70 -2.33 9.60
C GLU A 56 2.29 -3.36 8.55
N SER A 57 2.54 -4.63 8.81
CA SER A 57 2.09 -5.72 7.92
C SER A 57 0.57 -5.73 7.77
N ALA A 58 -0.15 -5.55 8.89
CA ALA A 58 -1.61 -5.51 8.87
C ALA A 58 -2.13 -4.31 8.07
N MET A 59 -1.51 -3.15 8.24
CA MET A 59 -1.86 -1.96 7.49
C MET A 59 -1.66 -2.15 5.99
N GLN A 60 -0.51 -2.67 5.59
CA GLN A 60 -0.20 -2.92 4.19
C GLN A 60 -1.17 -3.92 3.57
N ARG A 61 -1.49 -4.98 4.30
CA ARG A 61 -2.44 -5.99 3.82
C ARG A 61 -3.83 -5.41 3.62
N LYS A 62 -4.29 -4.60 4.57
CA LYS A 62 -5.61 -3.97 4.47
C LYS A 62 -5.71 -3.00 3.30
N VAL A 63 -4.71 -2.15 3.11
CA VAL A 63 -4.75 -1.16 2.03
C VAL A 63 -4.66 -1.83 0.66
N LEU A 64 -3.85 -2.86 0.54
CA LEU A 64 -3.75 -3.63 -0.70
C LEU A 64 -5.08 -4.31 -1.02
N GLN A 65 -5.68 -4.97 -0.03
CA GLN A 65 -6.96 -5.66 -0.23
C GLN A 65 -8.05 -4.66 -0.62
N ARG A 66 -8.07 -3.49 -0.01
CA ARG A 66 -9.04 -2.47 -0.35
C ARG A 66 -8.88 -1.98 -1.78
N ALA A 67 -7.64 -1.76 -2.23
CA ALA A 67 -7.38 -1.36 -3.61
C ALA A 67 -7.79 -2.44 -4.60
N LEU A 68 -7.50 -3.70 -4.30
CA LEU A 68 -7.91 -4.83 -5.14
C LEU A 68 -9.44 -4.95 -5.22
N ASP A 69 -10.11 -4.81 -4.09
CA ASP A 69 -11.58 -4.89 -4.04
C ASP A 69 -12.21 -3.79 -4.90
N GLN A 70 -11.67 -2.58 -4.84
CA GLN A 70 -12.17 -1.46 -5.65
C GLN A 70 -11.97 -1.70 -7.14
N ALA A 71 -10.90 -2.36 -7.52
CA ALA A 71 -10.62 -2.70 -8.91
C ALA A 71 -11.34 -3.95 -9.39
N GLY A 72 -11.96 -4.71 -8.48
CA GLY A 72 -12.58 -5.98 -8.82
C GLY A 72 -11.57 -7.09 -9.12
N LEU A 73 -10.37 -7.00 -8.55
CA LEU A 73 -9.29 -7.93 -8.78
C LEU A 73 -9.02 -8.81 -7.57
N LYS A 74 -8.45 -9.96 -7.82
CA LYS A 74 -7.95 -10.88 -6.80
C LYS A 74 -6.43 -10.83 -6.76
N PRO A 75 -5.80 -11.21 -5.65
CA PRO A 75 -4.32 -11.23 -5.56
C PRO A 75 -3.67 -12.02 -6.69
N GLY A 76 -4.27 -13.11 -7.14
CA GLY A 76 -3.75 -13.93 -8.23
C GLY A 76 -3.75 -13.25 -9.58
N ASP A 77 -4.45 -12.13 -9.74
CA ASP A 77 -4.48 -11.37 -10.98
C ASP A 77 -3.27 -10.43 -11.12
N LEU A 78 -2.46 -10.30 -10.07
CA LEU A 78 -1.30 -9.42 -10.07
C LEU A 78 -0.07 -10.16 -10.58
N ASP A 79 0.66 -9.52 -11.48
CA ASP A 79 1.94 -10.04 -11.97
C ASP A 79 3.09 -9.67 -11.06
N CYS A 80 2.98 -8.51 -10.38
CA CYS A 80 4.07 -7.96 -9.58
C CYS A 80 3.49 -7.06 -8.49
N VAL A 81 4.12 -7.06 -7.33
CA VAL A 81 3.78 -6.18 -6.23
C VAL A 81 5.06 -5.48 -5.78
N LEU A 82 5.00 -4.16 -5.68
CA LEU A 82 6.10 -3.36 -5.16
C LEU A 82 5.64 -2.73 -3.85
N ALA A 83 6.43 -2.91 -2.81
CA ALA A 83 6.08 -2.41 -1.48
C ALA A 83 7.31 -1.90 -0.75
N GLY A 84 7.08 -1.04 0.24
CA GLY A 84 8.12 -0.53 1.11
C GLY A 84 7.58 -0.29 2.50
N ASP A 85 8.46 -0.16 3.46
CA ASP A 85 8.06 0.13 4.83
C ASP A 85 9.02 1.15 5.47
N LEU A 86 8.54 1.82 6.50
CA LEU A 86 9.30 2.87 7.19
C LEU A 86 9.96 2.38 8.47
N LEU A 87 9.63 1.18 8.94
CA LEU A 87 10.32 0.58 10.07
C LEU A 87 11.70 0.06 9.69
N ASN A 88 12.04 0.18 8.42
CA ASN A 88 13.36 -0.08 7.87
C ASN A 88 13.82 -1.53 8.04
N GLN A 89 12.90 -2.46 8.05
CA GLN A 89 13.20 -3.87 8.29
C GLN A 89 12.75 -4.77 7.15
N CYS A 90 11.98 -4.24 6.22
CA CYS A 90 11.38 -4.99 5.10
C CYS A 90 10.56 -6.19 5.55
N ILE A 91 10.13 -6.22 6.81
CA ILE A 91 9.33 -7.31 7.35
C ILE A 91 7.87 -7.15 6.91
N GLY A 92 7.33 -5.95 7.07
CA GLY A 92 5.95 -5.66 6.68
C GLY A 92 5.69 -5.84 5.20
N SER A 93 6.64 -5.45 4.37
CA SER A 93 6.51 -5.53 2.91
C SER A 93 6.87 -6.90 2.34
N SER A 94 7.47 -7.78 3.14
CA SER A 94 7.90 -9.11 2.68
C SER A 94 6.80 -10.17 2.79
N PHE A 95 5.68 -9.85 3.38
CA PHE A 95 4.62 -10.83 3.62
C PHE A 95 3.31 -10.41 2.97
#